data_55a805810090667afb0a89a441156487
#
_entry.id   55a805810090667afb0a89a441156487
#
_cell.length_a   1.000
_cell.length_b   1.000
_cell.length_c   1.000
_cell.angle_alpha   90.00
_cell.angle_beta   90.00
_cell.angle_gamma   90.00
#
_symmetry.space_group_name_H-M   'P 1'
#
loop_
_entity.id
_entity.type
_entity.pdbx_description
1 polymer ?
#
loop_
_entity_poly.entity_id
_entity_poly.type
_entity_poly.pdbx_seq_one_letter_code
_entity_poly.pdbx_strand_id
1 'polypeptide(L)'
;MPGLSMELHAASASESNADELEATLYFRYMDQPMLAAESRTLTVRRDESGEFALIRALLEGPAARHIELNRLFPEAVQVESVAVSGDMLFVTFSEALISNNEIPEDWKGRAEWAEEAPLLRRLAIQSIVASITETFHYTGVQILVSSGDAAQTSLRLDNSYFLSGQSGPSDPQLRDESVLLTPQNTARCILDAWQRRNFETLFDYTSARNADSPRPVYENFLKELDPCPSLSGYALTGGSVSLDGQRAVVTVSLSMHKDGIAGEIPAYPLHLVRENGLWKVAYATLQDMMMR
;
A
#
# COMPACT_ATOMS: atom_id res chain seq x y z
N MET A 1 -41.62 17.37 -59.68
CA MET A 1 -40.25 17.05 -59.43
C MET A 1 -39.96 17.36 -57.98
N PRO A 2 -39.97 16.40 -57.05
CA PRO A 2 -39.59 16.64 -55.68
C PRO A 2 -38.06 16.46 -55.55
N GLY A 3 -37.40 17.47 -54.97
CA GLY A 3 -35.96 17.44 -54.66
C GLY A 3 -35.65 16.51 -53.47
N LEU A 4 -34.71 15.61 -53.70
CA LEU A 4 -34.12 14.80 -52.66
C LEU A 4 -33.16 15.66 -51.81
N SER A 5 -33.55 15.93 -50.57
CA SER A 5 -32.65 16.41 -49.52
C SER A 5 -31.84 15.21 -49.05
N MET A 6 -30.53 15.19 -49.34
CA MET A 6 -29.59 14.26 -48.81
C MET A 6 -29.07 14.81 -47.46
N GLU A 7 -29.59 14.31 -46.36
CA GLU A 7 -29.03 14.59 -45.03
C GLU A 7 -27.72 13.84 -44.91
N LEU A 8 -26.62 14.60 -44.94
CA LEU A 8 -25.31 14.07 -44.50
C LEU A 8 -25.35 13.87 -42.95
N HIS A 9 -25.48 12.62 -42.52
CA HIS A 9 -25.13 12.27 -41.17
C HIS A 9 -23.62 12.36 -41.02
N ALA A 10 -23.16 13.41 -40.37
CA ALA A 10 -21.79 13.48 -39.87
C ALA A 10 -21.68 12.45 -38.73
N ALA A 11 -21.06 11.31 -39.05
CA ALA A 11 -20.59 10.39 -38.02
C ALA A 11 -19.52 11.13 -37.22
N SER A 12 -19.85 11.56 -36.01
CA SER A 12 -18.87 11.99 -35.02
C SER A 12 -18.15 10.75 -34.48
N ALA A 13 -17.13 10.31 -35.19
CA ALA A 13 -16.15 9.40 -34.66
C ALA A 13 -15.19 10.22 -33.80
N SER A 14 -15.52 10.41 -32.54
CA SER A 14 -14.52 10.66 -31.51
C SER A 14 -14.10 9.33 -30.92
N GLU A 15 -13.34 8.55 -31.70
CA GLU A 15 -12.49 7.52 -31.14
C GLU A 15 -11.38 8.24 -30.37
N SER A 16 -11.51 8.33 -29.06
CA SER A 16 -10.38 8.62 -28.18
C SER A 16 -9.47 7.38 -28.24
N ASN A 17 -8.48 7.39 -29.14
CA ASN A 17 -7.39 6.41 -29.13
C ASN A 17 -6.49 6.70 -27.91
N ALA A 18 -7.00 6.50 -26.72
CA ALA A 18 -6.21 6.41 -25.52
C ALA A 18 -5.99 4.91 -25.27
N ASP A 19 -4.77 4.52 -25.06
CA ASP A 19 -4.44 3.15 -24.67
C ASP A 19 -4.85 2.94 -23.22
N GLU A 20 -5.33 1.74 -22.89
CA GLU A 20 -5.66 1.33 -21.52
C GLU A 20 -4.51 0.50 -20.94
N LEU A 21 -4.17 0.77 -19.67
CA LEU A 21 -3.17 0.05 -18.91
C LEU A 21 -3.79 -0.50 -17.63
N GLU A 22 -3.79 -1.82 -17.48
CA GLU A 22 -4.11 -2.45 -16.20
C GLU A 22 -2.91 -2.30 -15.26
N ALA A 23 -3.09 -1.58 -14.17
CA ALA A 23 -2.03 -1.26 -13.22
C ALA A 23 -2.39 -1.66 -11.78
N THR A 24 -1.36 -2.03 -11.03
CA THR A 24 -1.45 -2.20 -9.57
C THR A 24 -0.78 -1.01 -8.90
N LEU A 25 -1.56 -0.22 -8.17
CA LEU A 25 -1.10 0.94 -7.43
C LEU A 25 -1.02 0.60 -5.93
N TYR A 26 0.04 1.03 -5.27
CA TYR A 26 0.23 0.77 -3.84
C TYR A 26 0.07 2.05 -3.03
N PHE A 27 -0.84 2.03 -2.06
CA PHE A 27 -1.14 3.14 -1.17
C PHE A 27 -0.99 2.72 0.29
N ARG A 28 -0.82 3.67 1.19
CA ARG A 28 -0.77 3.35 2.62
C ARG A 28 -2.11 2.76 3.08
N TYR A 29 -2.06 1.66 3.81
CA TYR A 29 -3.23 1.03 4.42
C TYR A 29 -3.53 1.70 5.76
N MET A 30 -4.61 2.49 5.82
CA MET A 30 -5.00 3.27 7.01
C MET A 30 -3.78 4.00 7.60
N ASP A 31 -3.60 3.94 8.92
CA ASP A 31 -2.40 4.48 9.60
C ASP A 31 -1.34 3.39 9.87
N GLN A 32 -1.45 2.25 9.19
CA GLN A 32 -0.54 1.13 9.38
C GLN A 32 0.79 1.35 8.62
N PRO A 33 1.89 0.68 9.04
CA PRO A 33 3.18 0.76 8.36
C PRO A 33 3.24 -0.12 7.10
N MET A 34 2.13 -0.22 6.36
CA MET A 34 1.95 -1.13 5.23
C MET A 34 1.38 -0.44 4.02
N LEU A 35 1.79 -0.91 2.85
CA LEU A 35 1.23 -0.56 1.56
C LEU A 35 0.27 -1.66 1.09
N ALA A 36 -0.89 -1.27 0.64
CA ALA A 36 -1.88 -2.16 0.09
C ALA A 36 -2.17 -1.85 -1.38
N ALA A 37 -2.46 -2.89 -2.14
CA ALA A 37 -2.64 -2.83 -3.57
C ALA A 37 -4.06 -2.41 -3.97
N GLU A 38 -4.16 -1.51 -4.93
CA GLU A 38 -5.37 -1.18 -5.69
C GLU A 38 -5.16 -1.52 -7.16
N SER A 39 -6.01 -2.39 -7.73
CA SER A 39 -6.02 -2.63 -9.18
C SER A 39 -6.87 -1.56 -9.86
N ARG A 40 -6.31 -0.91 -10.89
CA ARG A 40 -6.96 0.19 -11.62
C ARG A 40 -6.62 0.12 -13.11
N THR A 41 -7.63 0.28 -13.97
CA THR A 41 -7.41 0.56 -15.39
C THR A 41 -7.11 2.03 -15.56
N LEU A 42 -5.94 2.35 -16.12
CA LEU A 42 -5.47 3.70 -16.37
C LEU A 42 -5.63 4.05 -17.84
N THR A 43 -6.01 5.29 -18.10
CA THR A 43 -6.00 5.86 -19.44
C THR A 43 -4.62 6.47 -19.72
N VAL A 44 -3.90 5.93 -20.68
CA VAL A 44 -2.60 6.44 -21.14
C VAL A 44 -2.85 7.46 -22.26
N ARG A 45 -2.38 8.69 -22.10
CA ARG A 45 -2.51 9.74 -23.10
C ARG A 45 -1.52 9.51 -24.24
N ARG A 46 -1.78 10.09 -25.41
CA ARG A 46 -0.92 9.91 -26.59
C ARG A 46 0.51 10.41 -26.44
N ASP A 47 0.73 11.37 -25.56
CA ASP A 47 1.98 12.06 -25.28
C ASP A 47 2.69 11.60 -24.02
N GLU A 48 2.16 10.56 -23.33
CA GLU A 48 2.76 9.99 -22.13
C GLU A 48 3.02 8.48 -22.28
N SER A 49 3.99 7.97 -21.51
CA SER A 49 4.22 6.53 -21.39
C SER A 49 3.31 5.90 -20.32
N GLY A 50 3.18 4.57 -20.32
CA GLY A 50 2.44 3.84 -19.30
C GLY A 50 2.98 4.08 -17.90
N GLU A 51 4.31 4.16 -17.76
CA GLU A 51 4.99 4.45 -16.50
C GLU A 51 4.65 5.85 -15.98
N PHE A 52 4.62 6.84 -16.88
CA PHE A 52 4.22 8.20 -16.51
C PHE A 52 2.76 8.25 -16.05
N ALA A 53 1.85 7.58 -16.79
CA ALA A 53 0.44 7.48 -16.43
C ALA A 53 0.24 6.81 -15.06
N LEU A 54 1.01 5.74 -14.77
CA LEU A 54 0.95 5.05 -13.48
C LEU A 54 1.41 5.96 -12.34
N ILE A 55 2.54 6.65 -12.48
CA ILE A 55 3.06 7.55 -11.44
C ILE A 55 2.10 8.72 -11.22
N ARG A 56 1.54 9.29 -12.29
CA ARG A 56 0.52 10.34 -12.19
C ARG A 56 -0.68 9.84 -11.38
N ALA A 57 -1.19 8.63 -11.65
CA ALA A 57 -2.29 8.04 -10.91
C ALA A 57 -1.96 7.80 -9.42
N LEU A 58 -0.71 7.44 -9.08
CA LEU A 58 -0.24 7.36 -7.69
C LEU A 58 -0.28 8.73 -7.00
N LEU A 59 0.16 9.78 -7.67
CA LEU A 59 0.14 11.15 -7.15
C LEU A 59 -1.29 11.67 -6.95
N GLU A 60 -2.23 11.27 -7.80
CA GLU A 60 -3.66 11.59 -7.64
C GLU A 60 -4.28 10.96 -6.38
N GLY A 61 -3.72 9.83 -5.92
CA GLY A 61 -4.19 9.10 -4.75
C GLY A 61 -5.14 7.94 -5.07
N PRO A 62 -5.63 7.23 -4.03
CA PRO A 62 -6.50 6.08 -4.18
C PRO A 62 -7.88 6.47 -4.71
N ALA A 63 -8.56 5.54 -5.39
CA ALA A 63 -9.93 5.76 -5.83
C ALA A 63 -10.86 5.90 -4.62
N ALA A 64 -11.87 6.78 -4.71
CA ALA A 64 -12.78 7.12 -3.61
C ALA A 64 -13.52 5.90 -2.99
N ARG A 65 -13.62 4.79 -3.71
CA ARG A 65 -14.20 3.53 -3.19
C ARG A 65 -13.30 2.82 -2.15
N HIS A 66 -12.00 3.12 -2.13
CA HIS A 66 -11.01 2.51 -1.24
C HIS A 66 -10.75 3.41 -0.03
N ILE A 67 -11.76 3.54 0.84
CA ILE A 67 -11.71 4.40 2.04
C ILE A 67 -10.62 4.01 3.05
N GLU A 68 -10.06 2.80 2.92
CA GLU A 68 -9.00 2.26 3.79
C GLU A 68 -7.59 2.58 3.26
N LEU A 69 -7.49 3.24 2.09
CA LEU A 69 -6.23 3.60 1.48
C LEU A 69 -6.00 5.10 1.56
N ASN A 70 -4.79 5.48 1.96
CA ASN A 70 -4.40 6.87 2.16
C ASN A 70 -3.35 7.30 1.13
N ARG A 71 -3.49 8.53 0.66
CA ARG A 71 -2.52 9.19 -0.21
C ARG A 71 -1.20 9.39 0.53
N LEU A 72 -0.08 9.24 -0.17
CA LEU A 72 1.27 9.37 0.39
C LEU A 72 2.00 10.63 -0.09
N PHE A 73 1.52 11.29 -1.12
CA PHE A 73 2.18 12.43 -1.73
C PHE A 73 1.38 13.70 -1.54
N PRO A 74 2.02 14.84 -1.18
CA PRO A 74 1.40 16.15 -1.23
C PRO A 74 0.85 16.49 -2.60
N GLU A 75 -0.21 17.29 -2.67
CA GLU A 75 -0.85 17.67 -3.94
C GLU A 75 0.07 18.44 -4.89
N ALA A 76 1.06 19.14 -4.35
CA ALA A 76 2.01 19.92 -5.12
C ALA A 76 3.04 19.06 -5.88
N VAL A 77 3.20 17.78 -5.51
CA VAL A 77 4.18 16.89 -6.14
C VAL A 77 3.70 16.53 -7.54
N GLN A 78 4.58 16.70 -8.52
CA GLN A 78 4.33 16.35 -9.92
C GLN A 78 5.45 15.44 -10.44
N VAL A 79 5.08 14.51 -11.32
CA VAL A 79 6.05 13.80 -12.16
C VAL A 79 6.37 14.68 -13.36
N GLU A 80 7.66 14.91 -13.62
CA GLU A 80 8.11 15.75 -14.73
C GLU A 80 8.57 14.93 -15.91
N SER A 81 9.28 13.83 -15.65
CA SER A 81 9.72 12.92 -16.70
C SER A 81 9.99 11.51 -16.19
N VAL A 82 9.96 10.57 -17.12
CA VAL A 82 10.40 9.19 -16.92
C VAL A 82 11.37 8.81 -18.03
N ALA A 83 12.39 8.04 -17.70
CA ALA A 83 13.36 7.53 -18.63
C ALA A 83 13.77 6.11 -18.27
N VAL A 84 14.05 5.28 -19.27
CA VAL A 84 14.45 3.87 -19.09
C VAL A 84 15.92 3.70 -19.43
N SER A 85 16.65 3.00 -18.60
CA SER A 85 18.03 2.58 -18.90
C SER A 85 18.23 1.14 -18.40
N GLY A 86 18.34 0.22 -19.36
CA GLY A 86 18.37 -1.22 -19.06
C GLY A 86 17.07 -1.68 -18.41
N ASP A 87 17.18 -2.28 -17.24
CA ASP A 87 16.09 -2.77 -16.42
C ASP A 87 15.70 -1.81 -15.27
N MET A 88 16.19 -0.56 -15.34
CA MET A 88 15.93 0.49 -14.34
C MET A 88 15.07 1.60 -14.91
N LEU A 89 14.10 2.04 -14.15
CA LEU A 89 13.32 3.24 -14.45
C LEU A 89 13.89 4.44 -13.68
N PHE A 90 14.07 5.55 -14.38
CA PHE A 90 14.45 6.84 -13.82
C PHE A 90 13.23 7.75 -13.81
N VAL A 91 12.87 8.27 -12.64
CA VAL A 91 11.69 9.13 -12.47
C VAL A 91 12.12 10.46 -11.88
N THR A 92 11.81 11.55 -12.60
CA THR A 92 12.06 12.90 -12.12
C THR A 92 10.77 13.50 -11.58
N PHE A 93 10.82 13.94 -10.34
CA PHE A 93 9.76 14.67 -9.67
C PHE A 93 10.10 16.14 -9.53
N SER A 94 9.07 16.97 -9.38
CA SER A 94 9.22 18.37 -8.99
C SER A 94 9.89 18.51 -7.62
N GLU A 95 10.47 19.67 -7.33
CA GLU A 95 11.10 20.03 -6.05
C GLU A 95 10.11 19.86 -4.87
N ALA A 96 8.80 19.91 -5.13
CA ALA A 96 7.77 19.69 -4.13
C ALA A 96 7.88 18.32 -3.42
N LEU A 97 8.52 17.30 -4.04
CA LEU A 97 8.77 16.01 -3.39
C LEU A 97 9.60 16.15 -2.10
N ILE A 98 10.58 17.05 -2.10
CA ILE A 98 11.48 17.28 -0.96
C ILE A 98 10.99 18.39 -0.04
N SER A 99 10.15 19.30 -0.56
CA SER A 99 9.54 20.41 0.17
C SER A 99 8.31 19.90 0.92
N ASN A 100 8.51 19.26 2.08
CA ASN A 100 7.41 18.60 2.78
C ASN A 100 6.86 19.48 3.92
N ASN A 101 5.71 20.08 3.68
CA ASN A 101 4.97 20.86 4.67
C ASN A 101 4.07 20.00 5.59
N GLU A 102 3.96 18.69 5.35
CA GLU A 102 3.09 17.80 6.11
C GLU A 102 3.79 17.22 7.35
N ILE A 103 5.13 17.16 7.35
CA ILE A 103 5.92 16.76 8.51
C ILE A 103 6.34 18.02 9.27
N PRO A 104 6.00 18.16 10.56
CA PRO A 104 6.43 19.30 11.37
C PRO A 104 7.95 19.45 11.39
N GLU A 105 8.47 20.68 11.38
CA GLU A 105 9.93 20.94 11.44
C GLU A 105 10.58 20.35 12.70
N ASP A 106 9.85 20.36 13.81
CA ASP A 106 10.27 19.83 15.10
C ASP A 106 9.93 18.34 15.32
N TRP A 107 9.67 17.58 14.23
CA TRP A 107 9.23 16.19 14.27
C TRP A 107 10.07 15.28 15.16
N LYS A 108 11.41 15.51 15.25
CA LYS A 108 12.31 14.74 16.11
C LYS A 108 12.02 14.89 17.60
N GLY A 109 11.44 16.01 17.99
CA GLY A 109 11.07 16.30 19.37
C GLY A 109 9.68 15.85 19.75
N ARG A 110 8.89 15.36 18.78
CA ARG A 110 7.53 14.88 18.98
C ARG A 110 7.50 13.36 18.93
N ALA A 111 7.09 12.71 20.02
CA ALA A 111 7.09 11.26 20.13
C ALA A 111 6.30 10.57 19.02
N GLU A 112 5.13 11.12 18.65
CA GLU A 112 4.26 10.61 17.59
C GLU A 112 4.88 10.73 16.19
N TRP A 113 5.78 11.69 15.96
CA TRP A 113 6.42 11.95 14.66
C TRP A 113 7.80 11.32 14.50
N ALA A 114 8.46 10.95 15.60
CA ALA A 114 9.82 10.44 15.57
C ALA A 114 9.97 9.16 14.74
N GLU A 115 8.97 8.28 14.81
CA GLU A 115 8.90 7.04 14.02
C GLU A 115 8.06 7.21 12.74
N GLU A 116 7.00 8.01 12.80
CA GLU A 116 6.04 8.20 11.71
C GLU A 116 6.67 8.94 10.51
N ALA A 117 7.44 10.00 10.74
CA ALA A 117 7.99 10.79 9.66
C ALA A 117 8.96 10.01 8.73
N PRO A 118 9.95 9.25 9.26
CA PRO A 118 10.77 8.37 8.42
C PRO A 118 9.97 7.28 7.72
N LEU A 119 8.95 6.72 8.40
CA LEU A 119 8.07 5.71 7.83
C LEU A 119 7.30 6.24 6.63
N LEU A 120 6.66 7.40 6.74
CA LEU A 120 5.92 8.03 5.64
C LEU A 120 6.80 8.25 4.40
N ARG A 121 8.04 8.73 4.61
CA ARG A 121 9.00 8.93 3.53
C ARG A 121 9.40 7.62 2.85
N ARG A 122 9.65 6.56 3.63
CA ARG A 122 9.95 5.24 3.11
C ARG A 122 8.75 4.67 2.33
N LEU A 123 7.54 4.74 2.89
CA LEU A 123 6.33 4.24 2.24
C LEU A 123 6.03 4.99 0.94
N ALA A 124 6.24 6.31 0.88
CA ALA A 124 6.03 7.09 -0.33
C ALA A 124 6.93 6.60 -1.48
N ILE A 125 8.21 6.39 -1.23
CA ILE A 125 9.13 5.88 -2.26
C ILE A 125 8.80 4.42 -2.60
N GLN A 126 8.53 3.57 -1.61
CA GLN A 126 8.18 2.17 -1.85
C GLN A 126 6.83 2.00 -2.57
N SER A 127 5.90 2.94 -2.43
CA SER A 127 4.67 3.00 -3.21
C SER A 127 4.95 3.11 -4.72
N ILE A 128 5.90 3.99 -5.10
CA ILE A 128 6.34 4.13 -6.51
C ILE A 128 7.01 2.83 -6.98
N VAL A 129 8.00 2.36 -6.21
CA VAL A 129 8.80 1.18 -6.57
C VAL A 129 7.92 -0.07 -6.71
N ALA A 130 7.06 -0.33 -5.72
CA ALA A 130 6.16 -1.49 -5.75
C ALA A 130 5.18 -1.42 -6.93
N SER A 131 4.59 -0.25 -7.22
CA SER A 131 3.64 -0.11 -8.31
C SER A 131 4.30 -0.29 -9.68
N ILE A 132 5.49 0.28 -9.85
CA ILE A 132 6.27 0.16 -11.10
C ILE A 132 6.72 -1.29 -11.32
N THR A 133 7.30 -1.93 -10.30
CA THR A 133 7.84 -3.29 -10.43
C THR A 133 6.76 -4.37 -10.49
N GLU A 134 5.54 -4.09 -10.01
CA GLU A 134 4.38 -4.98 -10.16
C GLU A 134 3.78 -4.91 -11.56
N THR A 135 3.68 -3.70 -12.11
CA THR A 135 3.02 -3.48 -13.40
C THR A 135 3.98 -3.69 -14.59
N PHE A 136 5.26 -3.36 -14.39
CA PHE A 136 6.30 -3.45 -15.43
C PHE A 136 7.47 -4.33 -14.94
N HIS A 137 8.31 -4.78 -15.91
CA HIS A 137 9.44 -5.66 -15.64
C HIS A 137 10.74 -4.89 -15.33
N TYR A 138 10.67 -3.92 -14.42
CA TYR A 138 11.85 -3.22 -13.92
C TYR A 138 12.37 -3.87 -12.63
N THR A 139 13.69 -3.88 -12.43
CA THR A 139 14.31 -4.37 -11.19
C THR A 139 14.28 -3.33 -10.08
N GLY A 140 14.21 -2.05 -10.45
CA GLY A 140 14.16 -0.96 -9.47
C GLY A 140 13.90 0.40 -10.10
N VAL A 141 13.85 1.43 -9.26
CA VAL A 141 13.54 2.81 -9.65
C VAL A 141 14.59 3.76 -9.09
N GLN A 142 15.21 4.58 -9.93
CA GLN A 142 16.02 5.71 -9.50
C GLN A 142 15.16 6.96 -9.42
N ILE A 143 15.05 7.49 -8.21
CA ILE A 143 14.32 8.74 -7.97
C ILE A 143 15.24 9.94 -8.21
N LEU A 144 14.76 10.88 -9.00
CA LEU A 144 15.39 12.15 -9.30
C LEU A 144 14.47 13.30 -8.89
N VAL A 145 15.04 14.44 -8.56
CA VAL A 145 14.32 15.67 -8.25
C VAL A 145 14.85 16.79 -9.14
N SER A 146 13.94 17.55 -9.72
CA SER A 146 14.27 18.74 -10.51
C SER A 146 14.88 19.82 -9.60
N SER A 147 15.92 20.49 -10.07
CA SER A 147 16.58 21.58 -9.32
C SER A 147 15.84 22.91 -9.39
N GLY A 148 14.75 22.97 -10.18
CA GLY A 148 13.97 24.20 -10.35
C GLY A 148 14.67 25.34 -11.07
N ASP A 149 15.92 25.14 -11.52
CA ASP A 149 16.68 26.15 -12.22
C ASP A 149 16.42 26.13 -13.74
N ALA A 150 16.81 27.25 -14.41
CA ALA A 150 16.61 27.43 -15.86
C ALA A 150 17.30 26.36 -16.72
N ALA A 151 18.23 25.59 -16.15
CA ALA A 151 18.93 24.51 -16.81
C ALA A 151 18.18 23.18 -16.81
N GLN A 152 17.03 23.10 -16.12
CA GLN A 152 16.24 21.88 -15.96
C GLN A 152 17.08 20.65 -15.56
N THR A 153 18.05 20.85 -14.70
CA THR A 153 18.88 19.76 -14.19
C THR A 153 18.11 18.94 -13.17
N SER A 154 18.24 17.62 -13.24
CA SER A 154 17.69 16.72 -12.22
C SER A 154 18.84 16.10 -11.43
N LEU A 155 18.64 16.02 -10.13
CA LEU A 155 19.59 15.42 -9.20
C LEU A 155 19.01 14.17 -8.59
N ARG A 156 19.85 13.19 -8.24
CA ARG A 156 19.38 12.05 -7.44
C ARG A 156 18.78 12.53 -6.14
N LEU A 157 17.70 11.87 -5.72
CA LEU A 157 17.14 12.09 -4.39
C LEU A 157 18.25 11.89 -3.35
N ASP A 158 18.41 12.85 -2.43
CA ASP A 158 19.37 12.72 -1.34
C ASP A 158 18.85 11.82 -0.23
N ASN A 159 19.73 11.03 0.40
CA ASN A 159 19.37 10.12 1.50
C ASN A 159 18.78 10.84 2.71
N SER A 160 19.05 12.13 2.89
CA SER A 160 18.41 12.94 3.93
C SER A 160 16.89 13.02 3.80
N TYR A 161 16.36 12.77 2.61
CA TYR A 161 14.92 12.64 2.39
C TYR A 161 14.27 11.61 3.33
N PHE A 162 14.93 10.48 3.56
CA PHE A 162 14.40 9.40 4.40
C PHE A 162 14.45 9.66 5.91
N LEU A 163 14.99 10.82 6.32
CA LEU A 163 15.11 11.24 7.72
C LEU A 163 15.86 10.24 8.62
N SER A 164 16.62 9.33 8.04
CA SER A 164 17.40 8.28 8.73
C SER A 164 18.75 8.74 9.26
N GLY A 165 19.07 10.02 9.11
CA GLY A 165 20.38 10.59 9.49
C GLY A 165 21.49 10.35 8.48
N GLN A 166 21.20 9.74 7.34
CA GLN A 166 22.12 9.56 6.21
C GLN A 166 22.01 10.75 5.25
N SER A 167 23.06 11.00 4.48
CA SER A 167 23.11 12.04 3.45
C SER A 167 23.88 11.54 2.23
N GLY A 168 23.78 12.28 1.12
CA GLY A 168 24.37 11.94 -0.16
C GLY A 168 23.36 11.28 -1.12
N PRO A 169 23.70 11.16 -2.42
CA PRO A 169 22.80 10.64 -3.43
C PRO A 169 22.29 9.22 -3.08
N SER A 170 21.00 9.00 -3.16
CA SER A 170 20.43 7.68 -2.92
C SER A 170 20.76 6.71 -4.06
N ASP A 171 20.96 5.45 -3.70
CA ASP A 171 21.01 4.36 -4.66
C ASP A 171 19.64 4.12 -5.29
N PRO A 172 19.58 3.42 -6.46
CA PRO A 172 18.33 2.94 -6.99
C PRO A 172 17.52 2.16 -5.95
N GLN A 173 16.23 2.45 -5.87
CA GLN A 173 15.35 1.84 -4.89
C GLN A 173 14.82 0.51 -5.45
N LEU A 174 15.00 -0.55 -4.70
CA LEU A 174 14.47 -1.88 -5.00
C LEU A 174 13.18 -2.12 -4.23
N ARG A 175 12.37 -3.06 -4.72
CA ARG A 175 11.10 -3.45 -4.09
C ARG A 175 11.37 -4.05 -2.70
N ASP A 176 10.68 -3.53 -1.71
CA ASP A 176 10.73 -3.99 -0.33
C ASP A 176 9.43 -4.72 0.03
N GLU A 177 9.45 -6.04 -0.04
CA GLU A 177 8.29 -6.88 0.28
C GLU A 177 7.86 -6.76 1.75
N SER A 178 8.73 -6.27 2.64
CA SER A 178 8.42 -6.18 4.08
C SER A 178 7.36 -5.13 4.40
N VAL A 179 7.15 -4.16 3.52
CA VAL A 179 6.14 -3.11 3.68
C VAL A 179 4.86 -3.35 2.88
N LEU A 180 4.78 -4.45 2.12
CA LEU A 180 3.59 -4.78 1.33
C LEU A 180 2.61 -5.63 2.12
N LEU A 181 1.31 -5.37 1.97
CA LEU A 181 0.25 -6.11 2.65
C LEU A 181 0.01 -7.47 1.97
N THR A 182 1.01 -8.35 2.08
CA THR A 182 0.94 -9.77 1.68
C THR A 182 0.19 -10.58 2.75
N PRO A 183 -0.28 -11.82 2.47
CA PRO A 183 -0.88 -12.68 3.50
C PRO A 183 0.02 -12.86 4.73
N GLN A 184 1.32 -13.07 4.51
CA GLN A 184 2.31 -13.26 5.58
C GLN A 184 2.47 -11.99 6.44
N ASN A 185 2.57 -10.82 5.79
CA ASN A 185 2.68 -9.56 6.51
C ASN A 185 1.38 -9.17 7.22
N THR A 186 0.21 -9.48 6.61
CA THR A 186 -1.09 -9.33 7.28
C THR A 186 -1.16 -10.20 8.56
N ALA A 187 -0.77 -11.47 8.46
CA ALA A 187 -0.71 -12.35 9.62
C ALA A 187 0.24 -11.80 10.71
N ARG A 188 1.42 -11.27 10.32
CA ARG A 188 2.35 -10.62 11.24
C ARG A 188 1.72 -9.41 11.93
N CYS A 189 1.08 -8.51 11.18
CA CYS A 189 0.42 -7.33 11.74
C CYS A 189 -0.68 -7.72 12.75
N ILE A 190 -1.48 -8.75 12.45
CA ILE A 190 -2.51 -9.27 13.35
C ILE A 190 -1.88 -9.79 14.65
N LEU A 191 -0.81 -10.59 14.55
CA LEU A 191 -0.16 -11.18 15.72
C LEU A 191 0.60 -10.14 16.55
N ASP A 192 1.27 -9.18 15.92
CA ASP A 192 1.89 -8.04 16.59
C ASP A 192 0.86 -7.19 17.34
N ALA A 193 -0.29 -6.94 16.71
CA ALA A 193 -1.38 -6.20 17.34
C ALA A 193 -1.95 -6.97 18.55
N TRP A 194 -2.12 -8.29 18.46
CA TRP A 194 -2.52 -9.12 19.60
C TRP A 194 -1.47 -9.09 20.72
N GLN A 195 -0.19 -9.25 20.39
CA GLN A 195 0.91 -9.23 21.36
C GLN A 195 0.97 -7.89 22.12
N ARG A 196 0.71 -6.77 21.44
CA ARG A 196 0.65 -5.42 22.02
C ARG A 196 -0.70 -5.06 22.61
N ARG A 197 -1.71 -5.94 22.50
CA ARG A 197 -3.10 -5.70 22.88
C ARG A 197 -3.70 -4.46 22.20
N ASN A 198 -3.29 -4.21 20.97
CA ASN A 198 -3.84 -3.15 20.14
C ASN A 198 -5.07 -3.64 19.38
N PHE A 199 -6.23 -3.58 20.05
CA PHE A 199 -7.51 -4.07 19.51
C PHE A 199 -8.04 -3.19 18.38
N GLU A 200 -7.66 -1.94 18.28
CA GLU A 200 -8.01 -1.06 17.18
C GLU A 200 -7.37 -1.57 15.88
N THR A 201 -6.07 -1.83 15.88
CA THR A 201 -5.38 -2.45 14.75
C THR A 201 -5.95 -3.84 14.42
N LEU A 202 -6.29 -4.68 15.42
CA LEU A 202 -6.95 -5.96 15.17
C LEU A 202 -8.30 -5.79 14.47
N PHE A 203 -9.07 -4.78 14.87
CA PHE A 203 -10.33 -4.45 14.25
C PHE A 203 -10.16 -4.04 12.78
N ASP A 204 -9.15 -3.25 12.46
CA ASP A 204 -8.82 -2.81 11.10
C ASP A 204 -8.49 -3.99 10.18
N TYR A 205 -7.76 -4.99 10.68
CA TYR A 205 -7.42 -6.21 9.95
C TYR A 205 -8.54 -7.25 9.93
N THR A 206 -9.67 -7.01 10.60
CA THR A 206 -10.82 -7.93 10.59
C THR A 206 -11.78 -7.57 9.46
N SER A 207 -12.21 -8.57 8.67
CA SER A 207 -13.15 -8.41 7.55
C SER A 207 -14.49 -7.85 8.03
N ALA A 208 -14.96 -6.78 7.40
CA ALA A 208 -16.24 -6.15 7.68
C ALA A 208 -17.40 -6.78 6.87
N ARG A 209 -17.09 -7.41 5.72
CA ARG A 209 -18.07 -7.86 4.73
C ARG A 209 -18.24 -9.38 4.66
N ASN A 210 -17.61 -10.12 5.57
CA ASN A 210 -17.76 -11.57 5.59
C ASN A 210 -19.16 -11.96 6.09
N ALA A 211 -20.04 -12.42 5.18
CA ALA A 211 -21.42 -12.80 5.51
C ALA A 211 -21.50 -13.97 6.49
N ASP A 212 -20.54 -14.90 6.43
CA ASP A 212 -20.49 -16.09 7.30
C ASP A 212 -19.97 -15.78 8.71
N SER A 213 -19.32 -14.64 8.87
CA SER A 213 -18.71 -14.19 10.12
C SER A 213 -18.71 -12.66 10.18
N PRO A 214 -19.86 -12.02 10.42
CA PRO A 214 -19.98 -10.58 10.46
C PRO A 214 -19.18 -10.02 11.63
N ARG A 215 -18.34 -9.02 11.36
CA ARG A 215 -17.59 -8.31 12.38
C ARG A 215 -18.55 -7.49 13.26
N PRO A 216 -18.53 -7.65 14.59
CA PRO A 216 -19.35 -6.83 15.48
C PRO A 216 -18.90 -5.36 15.45
N VAL A 217 -19.69 -4.45 16.02
CA VAL A 217 -19.24 -3.07 16.27
C VAL A 217 -18.07 -3.08 17.26
N TYR A 218 -17.21 -2.06 17.18
CA TYR A 218 -15.94 -2.04 17.92
C TYR A 218 -16.07 -2.27 19.42
N GLU A 219 -17.08 -1.71 20.07
CA GLU A 219 -17.33 -1.90 21.52
C GLU A 219 -17.55 -3.38 21.86
N ASN A 220 -18.33 -4.10 21.06
CA ASN A 220 -18.57 -5.53 21.27
C ASN A 220 -17.34 -6.36 20.91
N PHE A 221 -16.64 -6.01 19.82
CA PHE A 221 -15.37 -6.63 19.43
C PHE A 221 -14.35 -6.58 20.57
N LEU A 222 -14.17 -5.40 21.17
CA LEU A 222 -13.27 -5.21 22.31
C LEU A 222 -13.73 -6.06 23.51
N LYS A 223 -15.02 -5.99 23.90
CA LYS A 223 -15.56 -6.72 25.03
C LYS A 223 -15.41 -8.25 24.91
N GLU A 224 -15.54 -8.77 23.69
CA GLU A 224 -15.46 -10.21 23.43
C GLU A 224 -14.01 -10.70 23.38
N LEU A 225 -13.06 -9.90 22.89
CA LEU A 225 -11.66 -10.29 22.74
C LEU A 225 -10.75 -9.86 23.90
N ASP A 226 -11.13 -8.88 24.71
CA ASP A 226 -10.32 -8.42 25.86
C ASP A 226 -9.95 -9.54 26.85
N PRO A 227 -10.80 -10.56 27.12
CA PRO A 227 -10.45 -11.68 28.00
C PRO A 227 -9.45 -12.68 27.40
N CYS A 228 -8.98 -12.50 26.16
CA CYS A 228 -8.08 -13.44 25.51
C CYS A 228 -6.74 -13.58 26.26
N PRO A 229 -6.05 -14.73 26.14
CA PRO A 229 -4.68 -14.91 26.59
C PRO A 229 -3.74 -13.84 26.05
N SER A 230 -2.68 -13.55 26.78
CA SER A 230 -1.58 -12.71 26.27
C SER A 230 -0.71 -13.53 25.32
N LEU A 231 -0.45 -13.01 24.13
CA LEU A 231 0.50 -13.61 23.18
C LEU A 231 1.91 -13.22 23.61
N SER A 232 2.73 -14.19 24.00
CA SER A 232 4.13 -13.97 24.43
C SER A 232 5.13 -14.11 23.26
N GLY A 233 4.77 -14.88 22.24
CA GLY A 233 5.60 -15.08 21.04
C GLY A 233 4.85 -15.79 19.94
N TYR A 234 5.35 -15.65 18.73
CA TYR A 234 4.80 -16.34 17.56
C TYR A 234 5.88 -16.59 16.51
N ALA A 235 5.63 -17.54 15.60
CA ALA A 235 6.42 -17.78 14.41
C ALA A 235 5.54 -18.08 13.21
N LEU A 236 5.89 -17.53 12.05
CA LEU A 236 5.25 -17.86 10.76
C LEU A 236 6.11 -18.90 10.05
N THR A 237 5.52 -20.04 9.67
CA THR A 237 6.27 -21.17 9.09
C THR A 237 5.95 -21.43 7.63
N GLY A 238 4.93 -20.79 7.06
CA GLY A 238 4.58 -20.95 5.65
C GLY A 238 3.21 -20.35 5.34
N GLY A 239 2.82 -20.42 4.08
CA GLY A 239 1.51 -19.98 3.64
C GLY A 239 1.26 -20.31 2.18
N SER A 240 -0.01 -20.29 1.79
CA SER A 240 -0.46 -20.48 0.42
C SER A 240 -1.63 -19.57 0.11
N VAL A 241 -1.77 -19.22 -1.17
CA VAL A 241 -2.92 -18.47 -1.70
C VAL A 241 -3.72 -19.40 -2.59
N SER A 242 -5.05 -19.33 -2.51
CA SER A 242 -5.95 -20.08 -3.38
C SER A 242 -5.78 -19.66 -4.85
N LEU A 243 -6.13 -20.54 -5.78
CA LEU A 243 -5.98 -20.29 -7.22
C LEU A 243 -6.79 -19.08 -7.70
N ASP A 244 -7.90 -18.78 -7.05
CA ASP A 244 -8.73 -17.60 -7.34
C ASP A 244 -8.20 -16.30 -6.71
N GLY A 245 -7.12 -16.40 -5.90
CA GLY A 245 -6.53 -15.25 -5.21
C GLY A 245 -7.40 -14.63 -4.10
N GLN A 246 -8.51 -15.29 -3.71
CA GLN A 246 -9.48 -14.72 -2.75
C GLN A 246 -9.29 -15.18 -1.31
N ARG A 247 -8.52 -16.24 -1.11
CA ARG A 247 -8.24 -16.82 0.22
C ARG A 247 -6.77 -17.11 0.36
N ALA A 248 -6.28 -17.00 1.58
CA ALA A 248 -4.93 -17.44 1.92
C ALA A 248 -4.94 -18.17 3.26
N VAL A 249 -3.96 -19.05 3.45
CA VAL A 249 -3.69 -19.68 4.73
C VAL A 249 -2.26 -19.40 5.09
N VAL A 250 -2.03 -18.89 6.29
CA VAL A 250 -0.69 -18.68 6.86
C VAL A 250 -0.56 -19.58 8.09
N THR A 251 0.44 -20.44 8.10
CA THR A 251 0.68 -21.31 9.25
C THR A 251 1.47 -20.57 10.32
N VAL A 252 0.91 -20.45 11.52
CA VAL A 252 1.51 -19.75 12.64
C VAL A 252 1.66 -20.66 13.86
N SER A 253 2.74 -20.54 14.58
CA SER A 253 2.93 -21.16 15.90
C SER A 253 2.80 -20.07 16.96
N LEU A 254 2.04 -20.32 18.01
CA LEU A 254 1.68 -19.33 19.02
C LEU A 254 2.13 -19.81 20.41
N SER A 255 2.77 -18.92 21.18
CA SER A 255 3.06 -19.11 22.59
C SER A 255 2.26 -18.09 23.40
N MET A 256 1.44 -18.55 24.32
CA MET A 256 0.46 -17.74 25.04
C MET A 256 0.55 -17.94 26.55
N HIS A 257 0.06 -16.97 27.32
CA HIS A 257 -0.10 -17.05 28.77
C HIS A 257 -1.50 -16.63 29.17
N LYS A 258 -2.14 -17.45 29.99
CA LYS A 258 -3.42 -17.16 30.64
C LYS A 258 -3.37 -17.59 32.10
N ASP A 259 -3.71 -16.68 33.01
CA ASP A 259 -3.78 -16.96 34.47
C ASP A 259 -2.48 -17.60 35.02
N GLY A 260 -1.32 -17.21 34.49
CA GLY A 260 -0.01 -17.78 34.89
C GLY A 260 0.33 -19.12 34.25
N ILE A 261 -0.53 -19.65 33.37
CA ILE A 261 -0.30 -20.92 32.67
C ILE A 261 0.18 -20.60 31.23
N ALA A 262 1.34 -21.16 30.87
CA ALA A 262 1.86 -21.13 29.51
C ALA A 262 1.14 -22.16 28.64
N GLY A 263 0.76 -21.76 27.42
CA GLY A 263 0.18 -22.64 26.41
C GLY A 263 0.90 -22.44 25.07
N GLU A 264 0.97 -23.50 24.28
CA GLU A 264 1.53 -23.46 22.92
C GLU A 264 0.53 -24.05 21.93
N ILE A 265 0.36 -23.39 20.81
CA ILE A 265 -0.41 -23.90 19.67
C ILE A 265 0.56 -24.00 18.48
N PRO A 266 1.05 -25.21 18.17
CA PRO A 266 1.89 -25.41 16.99
C PRO A 266 1.05 -25.43 15.73
N ALA A 267 1.55 -24.79 14.67
CA ALA A 267 1.04 -24.91 13.30
C ALA A 267 -0.48 -24.60 13.15
N TYR A 268 -0.95 -23.51 13.79
CA TYR A 268 -2.33 -23.02 13.59
C TYR A 268 -2.51 -22.46 12.18
N PRO A 269 -3.52 -22.91 11.39
CA PRO A 269 -3.80 -22.39 10.07
C PRO A 269 -4.63 -21.10 10.18
N LEU A 270 -3.97 -19.95 10.09
CA LEU A 270 -4.65 -18.66 10.05
C LEU A 270 -5.22 -18.42 8.65
N HIS A 271 -6.53 -18.48 8.54
CA HIS A 271 -7.25 -18.24 7.29
C HIS A 271 -7.49 -16.74 7.08
N LEU A 272 -7.07 -16.25 5.92
CA LEU A 272 -7.28 -14.88 5.47
C LEU A 272 -8.21 -14.87 4.25
N VAL A 273 -8.99 -13.81 4.13
CA VAL A 273 -9.89 -13.53 3.01
C VAL A 273 -9.49 -12.23 2.34
N ARG A 274 -9.77 -12.12 1.04
CA ARG A 274 -9.51 -10.88 0.30
C ARG A 274 -10.78 -10.04 0.23
N GLU A 275 -10.75 -8.86 0.84
CA GLU A 275 -11.85 -7.89 0.86
C GLU A 275 -11.39 -6.60 0.21
N ASN A 276 -12.02 -6.19 -0.89
CA ASN A 276 -11.64 -5.00 -1.68
C ASN A 276 -10.15 -4.98 -2.11
N GLY A 277 -9.57 -6.14 -2.37
CA GLY A 277 -8.14 -6.26 -2.69
C GLY A 277 -7.22 -6.42 -1.48
N LEU A 278 -7.72 -6.24 -0.25
CA LEU A 278 -6.97 -6.27 1.00
C LEU A 278 -7.07 -7.63 1.69
N TRP A 279 -5.97 -8.10 2.27
CA TRP A 279 -5.98 -9.32 3.09
C TRP A 279 -6.48 -9.00 4.50
N LYS A 280 -7.49 -9.74 4.94
CA LYS A 280 -8.12 -9.59 6.26
C LYS A 280 -8.41 -10.95 6.88
N VAL A 281 -8.58 -10.99 8.20
CA VAL A 281 -9.03 -12.19 8.93
C VAL A 281 -10.54 -12.14 9.15
N ALA A 282 -11.24 -13.27 8.99
CA ALA A 282 -12.65 -13.36 9.40
C ALA A 282 -12.76 -13.29 10.94
N TYR A 283 -13.79 -12.61 11.45
CA TYR A 283 -13.95 -12.42 12.89
C TYR A 283 -13.98 -13.76 13.67
N ALA A 284 -14.72 -14.76 13.19
CA ALA A 284 -14.77 -16.07 13.83
C ALA A 284 -13.39 -16.76 13.86
N THR A 285 -12.56 -16.60 12.81
CA THR A 285 -11.20 -17.14 12.79
C THR A 285 -10.32 -16.45 13.83
N LEU A 286 -10.42 -15.11 13.92
CA LEU A 286 -9.69 -14.34 14.91
C LEU A 286 -10.11 -14.74 16.33
N GLN A 287 -11.41 -14.82 16.59
CA GLN A 287 -11.96 -15.23 17.89
C GLN A 287 -11.53 -16.65 18.27
N ASP A 288 -11.64 -17.64 17.35
CA ASP A 288 -11.19 -19.02 17.61
C ASP A 288 -9.70 -19.07 17.94
N MET A 289 -8.87 -18.34 17.20
CA MET A 289 -7.43 -18.27 17.45
C MET A 289 -7.09 -17.67 18.81
N MET A 290 -7.72 -16.55 19.17
CA MET A 290 -7.38 -15.77 20.37
C MET A 290 -7.99 -16.32 21.66
N MET A 291 -9.06 -17.12 21.57
CA MET A 291 -9.77 -17.65 22.76
C MET A 291 -9.38 -19.08 23.14
N ARG A 292 -8.45 -19.71 22.40
CA ARG A 292 -7.87 -21.02 22.74
C ARG A 292 -6.94 -20.90 23.93
#